data_beb3139b34503518affd71d5a356b525
#
_entry.id   beb3139b34503518affd71d5a356b525
#
_cell.length_a   1.000
_cell.length_b   1.000
_cell.length_c   1.000
_cell.angle_alpha   90.00
_cell.angle_beta   90.00
_cell.angle_gamma   90.00
#
_symmetry.space_group_name_H-M   'P 1'
#
loop_
_entity.id
_entity.type
_entity.pdbx_description
1 polymer ?
#
loop_
_entity_poly.entity_id
_entity_poly.type
_entity_poly.pdbx_seq_one_letter_code
_entity_poly.pdbx_strand_id
1 'polypeptide(L)'
;KAGMMPEIFFLYYEELDWCTHITRVGYELWYEPRCTVFHKESQSTGQLSALRTYYLTRNRLLYAWRNLDGSRRFLSIAYQMTVAAGKNGISFLLKGHPELLTATLKGISAFIRIPHKKEQI
;
A
#
# COMPACT_ATOMS: atom_id res chain seq x y z
N LYS A 1 22.06 3.16 7.44
CA LYS A 1 21.25 2.87 8.65
C LYS A 1 19.78 2.58 8.32
N ALA A 2 19.12 3.37 7.45
CA ALA A 2 17.71 3.16 7.05
C ALA A 2 17.52 2.06 5.99
N GLY A 3 18.57 1.52 5.43
CA GLY A 3 18.48 0.58 4.31
C GLY A 3 18.06 1.22 2.99
N MET A 4 17.87 0.38 1.99
CA MET A 4 17.35 0.78 0.68
C MET A 4 15.82 0.76 0.68
N MET A 5 15.23 1.39 -0.32
CA MET A 5 13.78 1.32 -0.56
C MET A 5 13.35 -0.13 -0.77
N PRO A 6 12.30 -0.62 -0.10
CA PRO A 6 11.94 -2.04 -0.10
C PRO A 6 11.30 -2.47 -1.42
N GLU A 7 11.95 -3.35 -2.16
CA GLU A 7 11.49 -3.87 -3.46
C GLU A 7 10.20 -4.71 -3.37
N ILE A 8 9.87 -5.22 -2.17
CA ILE A 8 8.69 -6.05 -1.95
C ILE A 8 7.38 -5.35 -2.33
N PHE A 9 7.36 -4.02 -2.30
CA PHE A 9 6.18 -3.26 -2.71
C PHE A 9 6.02 -3.21 -4.23
N PHE A 10 7.13 -3.14 -4.98
CA PHE A 10 7.21 -3.02 -6.44
C PHE A 10 6.55 -1.75 -7.00
N LEU A 11 5.35 -1.40 -6.56
CA LEU A 11 4.57 -0.26 -7.05
C LEU A 11 3.62 0.24 -5.95
N TYR A 12 3.72 1.51 -5.58
CA TYR A 12 3.00 2.19 -4.50
C TYR A 12 3.38 1.71 -3.09
N TYR A 13 3.48 2.62 -2.15
CA TYR A 13 3.81 2.44 -0.73
C TYR A 13 5.31 2.21 -0.42
N GLU A 14 6.16 1.99 -1.41
CA GLU A 14 7.59 1.83 -1.22
C GLU A 14 8.23 3.04 -0.56
N GLU A 15 7.90 4.24 -1.04
CA GLU A 15 8.38 5.50 -0.47
C GLU A 15 7.81 5.76 0.93
N LEU A 16 6.55 5.42 1.18
CA LEU A 16 5.94 5.58 2.50
C LEU A 16 6.57 4.67 3.54
N ASP A 17 6.83 3.42 3.18
CA ASP A 17 7.51 2.46 4.05
C ASP A 17 8.94 2.93 4.33
N TRP A 18 9.67 3.34 3.30
CA TRP A 18 11.03 3.84 3.44
C TRP A 18 11.10 5.11 4.28
N CYS A 19 10.23 6.08 4.07
CA CYS A 19 10.11 7.28 4.89
C CYS A 19 9.84 6.95 6.36
N THR A 20 8.98 5.97 6.64
CA THR A 20 8.73 5.49 8.00
C THR A 20 10.00 4.90 8.63
N HIS A 21 10.80 4.15 7.86
CA HIS A 21 12.07 3.60 8.34
C HIS A 21 13.11 4.70 8.58
N ILE A 22 13.23 5.68 7.69
CA ILE A 22 14.13 6.83 7.84
C ILE A 22 13.85 7.58 9.16
N THR A 23 12.58 7.85 9.44
CA THR A 23 12.20 8.56 10.68
C THR A 23 12.45 7.72 11.93
N ARG A 24 12.25 6.41 11.88
CA ARG A 24 12.54 5.50 13.00
C ARG A 24 14.02 5.42 13.38
N VAL A 25 14.92 5.59 12.42
CA VAL A 25 16.38 5.61 12.68
C VAL A 25 16.90 7.01 13.00
N GLY A 26 16.01 7.97 13.25
CA GLY A 26 16.33 9.29 13.78
C GLY A 26 16.59 10.37 12.74
N TYR A 27 16.25 10.14 11.47
CA TYR A 27 16.29 11.20 10.45
C TYR A 27 14.95 11.93 10.37
N GLU A 28 14.98 13.16 9.89
CA GLU A 28 13.81 14.00 9.61
C GLU A 28 13.48 14.01 8.13
N LEU A 29 12.21 14.18 7.81
CA LEU A 29 11.73 14.41 6.45
C LEU A 29 11.39 15.89 6.30
N TRP A 30 12.02 16.54 5.34
CA TRP A 30 11.82 17.96 5.07
C TRP A 30 11.16 18.18 3.71
N TYR A 31 10.22 19.10 3.67
CA TYR A 31 9.64 19.57 2.42
C TYR A 31 10.43 20.77 1.89
N GLU A 32 10.92 20.67 0.64
CA GLU A 32 11.62 21.77 -0.02
C GLU A 32 10.70 22.41 -1.10
N PRO A 33 10.07 23.55 -0.80
CA PRO A 33 9.07 24.17 -1.69
C PRO A 33 9.68 24.79 -2.95
N ARG A 34 11.00 25.00 -2.98
CA ARG A 34 11.70 25.57 -4.15
C ARG A 34 12.02 24.53 -5.21
N CYS A 35 11.85 23.25 -4.90
CA CYS A 35 12.08 22.15 -5.82
C CYS A 35 10.74 21.66 -6.39
N THR A 36 10.56 21.79 -7.71
CA THR A 36 9.36 21.32 -8.39
C THR A 36 9.69 20.15 -9.29
N VAL A 37 9.00 19.03 -9.11
CA VAL A 37 9.10 17.85 -9.97
C VAL A 37 7.78 17.66 -10.72
N PHE A 38 7.85 17.65 -12.05
CA PHE A 38 6.68 17.36 -12.89
C PHE A 38 6.54 15.84 -13.04
N HIS A 39 5.54 15.28 -12.39
CA HIS A 39 5.27 13.84 -12.41
C HIS A 39 4.02 13.54 -13.25
N LYS A 40 4.18 12.75 -14.31
CA LYS A 40 3.05 12.27 -15.12
C LYS A 40 2.42 11.05 -14.48
N GLU A 41 1.46 11.28 -13.58
CA GLU A 41 0.77 10.19 -12.90
C GLU A 41 -0.03 9.31 -13.85
N SER A 42 -0.09 8.02 -13.53
CA SER A 42 -0.99 7.04 -14.14
C SER A 42 -0.84 6.81 -15.64
N GLN A 43 0.22 7.26 -16.29
CA GLN A 43 0.41 7.00 -17.72
C GLN A 43 0.63 5.52 -18.04
N SER A 44 1.28 4.80 -17.15
CA SER A 44 1.56 3.37 -17.33
C SER A 44 0.47 2.45 -16.77
N THR A 45 -0.31 2.90 -15.79
CA THR A 45 -1.27 2.03 -15.07
C THR A 45 -2.73 2.44 -15.25
N GLY A 46 -3.03 3.67 -15.70
CA GLY A 46 -4.39 4.23 -15.73
C GLY A 46 -4.97 4.49 -14.33
N GLN A 47 -5.89 5.46 -14.22
CA GLN A 47 -6.49 5.81 -12.93
C GLN A 47 -7.40 4.71 -12.36
N LEU A 48 -8.12 3.98 -13.21
CA LEU A 48 -9.03 2.88 -12.87
C LEU A 48 -8.53 1.55 -13.45
N SER A 49 -7.29 1.14 -13.10
CA SER A 49 -6.76 -0.12 -13.60
C SER A 49 -6.79 -1.21 -12.53
N ALA A 50 -7.03 -2.44 -12.96
CA ALA A 50 -6.97 -3.62 -12.10
C ALA A 50 -5.57 -3.78 -11.47
N LEU A 51 -4.51 -3.45 -12.22
CA LEU A 51 -3.13 -3.49 -11.73
C LEU A 51 -2.92 -2.52 -10.56
N ARG A 52 -3.36 -1.27 -10.71
CA ARG A 52 -3.30 -0.26 -9.65
C ARG A 52 -4.08 -0.70 -8.41
N THR A 53 -5.31 -1.16 -8.60
CA THR A 53 -6.17 -1.63 -7.49
C THR A 53 -5.55 -2.81 -6.76
N TYR A 54 -4.98 -3.76 -7.47
CA TYR A 54 -4.26 -4.90 -6.89
C TYR A 54 -3.10 -4.46 -6.00
N TYR A 55 -2.17 -3.64 -6.52
CA TYR A 55 -1.01 -3.22 -5.75
C TYR A 55 -1.37 -2.30 -4.59
N LEU A 56 -2.30 -1.35 -4.76
CA LEU A 56 -2.77 -0.50 -3.67
C LEU A 56 -3.39 -1.31 -2.54
N THR A 57 -4.20 -2.33 -2.86
CA THR A 57 -4.82 -3.18 -1.84
C THR A 57 -3.78 -4.03 -1.11
N ARG A 58 -2.93 -4.74 -1.86
CA ARG A 58 -1.87 -5.59 -1.28
C ARG A 58 -0.91 -4.77 -0.42
N ASN A 59 -0.44 -3.66 -0.95
CA ASN A 59 0.64 -2.89 -0.34
C ASN A 59 0.16 -2.08 0.86
N ARG A 60 -1.10 -1.63 0.89
CA ARG A 60 -1.68 -1.01 2.07
C ARG A 60 -1.72 -1.98 3.26
N LEU A 61 -2.09 -3.23 3.02
CA LEU A 61 -2.08 -4.28 4.04
C LEU A 61 -0.65 -4.61 4.49
N LEU A 62 0.27 -4.71 3.54
CA LEU A 62 1.68 -4.97 3.80
C LEU A 62 2.33 -3.83 4.61
N TYR A 63 2.02 -2.58 4.27
CA TYR A 63 2.48 -1.41 5.03
C TYR A 63 1.97 -1.43 6.47
N ALA A 64 0.68 -1.73 6.68
CA ALA A 64 0.12 -1.87 8.01
C ALA A 64 0.79 -3.00 8.80
N TRP A 65 1.07 -4.12 8.15
CA TRP A 65 1.78 -5.23 8.76
C TRP A 65 3.19 -4.87 9.20
N ARG A 66 3.96 -4.18 8.37
CA ARG A 66 5.36 -3.81 8.61
C ARG A 66 5.50 -2.67 9.63
N ASN A 67 4.59 -1.70 9.59
CA ASN A 67 4.76 -0.42 10.27
C ASN A 67 3.88 -0.20 11.49
N LEU A 68 2.87 -1.03 11.71
CA LEU A 68 2.03 -0.97 12.91
C LEU A 68 2.33 -2.16 13.83
N ASP A 69 2.07 -1.96 15.13
CA ASP A 69 2.28 -2.98 16.16
C ASP A 69 1.00 -3.26 16.96
N GLY A 70 0.98 -4.44 17.60
CA GLY A 70 -0.08 -4.86 18.52
C GLY A 70 -1.49 -4.73 17.96
N SER A 71 -2.40 -4.19 18.76
CA SER A 71 -3.81 -4.01 18.39
C SER A 71 -4.02 -3.10 17.19
N ARG A 72 -3.19 -2.07 17.01
CA ARG A 72 -3.28 -1.14 15.87
C ARG A 72 -3.08 -1.86 14.54
N ARG A 73 -2.11 -2.79 14.47
CA ARG A 73 -1.87 -3.64 13.30
C ARG A 73 -3.11 -4.46 12.99
N PHE A 74 -3.59 -5.21 13.99
CA PHE A 74 -4.75 -6.09 13.82
C PHE A 74 -6.00 -5.31 13.39
N LEU A 75 -6.34 -4.24 14.08
CA LEU A 75 -7.51 -3.40 13.76
C LEU A 75 -7.41 -2.77 12.38
N SER A 76 -6.23 -2.28 12.00
CA SER A 76 -6.02 -1.70 10.67
C SER A 76 -6.21 -2.73 9.56
N ILE A 77 -5.63 -3.92 9.70
CA ILE A 77 -5.77 -5.00 8.71
C ILE A 77 -7.22 -5.49 8.65
N ALA A 78 -7.86 -5.73 9.79
CA ALA A 78 -9.25 -6.15 9.84
C ALA A 78 -10.18 -5.13 9.17
N TYR A 79 -10.02 -3.84 9.49
CA TYR A 79 -10.78 -2.77 8.85
C TYR A 79 -10.60 -2.74 7.34
N GLN A 80 -9.36 -2.87 6.87
CA GLN A 80 -9.06 -2.83 5.43
C GLN A 80 -9.62 -4.04 4.68
N MET A 81 -9.57 -5.22 5.28
CA MET A 81 -10.07 -6.45 4.66
C MET A 81 -11.60 -6.56 4.66
N THR A 82 -12.26 -5.93 5.61
CA THR A 82 -13.73 -5.99 5.76
C THR A 82 -14.41 -4.72 5.27
N VAL A 83 -14.27 -3.63 6.00
CA VAL A 83 -15.02 -2.38 5.73
C VAL A 83 -14.54 -1.72 4.45
N ALA A 84 -13.23 -1.50 4.30
CA ALA A 84 -12.71 -0.78 3.14
C ALA A 84 -12.85 -1.63 1.85
N ALA A 85 -12.53 -2.92 1.90
CA ALA A 85 -12.69 -3.80 0.75
C ALA A 85 -14.17 -4.00 0.38
N GLY A 86 -15.05 -4.16 1.37
CA GLY A 86 -16.49 -4.27 1.14
C GLY A 86 -17.09 -3.02 0.50
N LYS A 87 -16.80 -1.84 1.05
CA LYS A 87 -17.26 -0.55 0.49
C LYS A 87 -16.76 -0.35 -0.94
N ASN A 88 -15.47 -0.60 -1.19
CA ASN A 88 -14.90 -0.46 -2.52
C ASN A 88 -15.51 -1.49 -3.49
N GLY A 89 -15.68 -2.75 -3.05
CA GLY A 89 -16.28 -3.80 -3.86
C GLY A 89 -17.69 -3.45 -4.31
N ILE A 90 -18.55 -2.99 -3.39
CA ILE A 90 -19.90 -2.52 -3.73
C ILE A 90 -19.83 -1.35 -4.72
N SER A 91 -18.98 -0.36 -4.48
CA SER A 91 -18.79 0.78 -5.36
C SER A 91 -18.35 0.37 -6.78
N PHE A 92 -17.44 -0.60 -6.89
CA PHE A 92 -16.98 -1.10 -8.17
C PHE A 92 -18.09 -1.81 -8.95
N LEU A 93 -18.88 -2.64 -8.28
CA LEU A 93 -20.02 -3.31 -8.89
C LEU A 93 -21.07 -2.32 -9.39
N LEU A 94 -21.43 -1.33 -8.56
CA LEU A 94 -22.41 -0.28 -8.94
C LEU A 94 -21.93 0.59 -10.11
N LYS A 95 -20.62 0.75 -10.27
CA LYS A 95 -20.01 1.50 -11.38
C LYS A 95 -19.72 0.65 -12.62
N GLY A 96 -20.07 -0.63 -12.62
CA GLY A 96 -19.84 -1.53 -13.75
C GLY A 96 -18.38 -1.97 -13.93
N HIS A 97 -17.60 -2.01 -12.84
CA HIS A 97 -16.17 -2.37 -12.84
C HIS A 97 -15.88 -3.65 -12.00
N PRO A 98 -16.46 -4.82 -12.34
CA PRO A 98 -16.25 -6.05 -11.56
C PRO A 98 -14.79 -6.53 -11.56
N GLU A 99 -14.02 -6.15 -12.58
CA GLU A 99 -12.58 -6.44 -12.66
C GLU A 99 -11.78 -5.82 -11.51
N LEU A 100 -12.21 -4.66 -10.98
CA LEU A 100 -11.57 -4.01 -9.84
C LEU A 100 -11.88 -4.73 -8.52
N LEU A 101 -13.08 -5.32 -8.37
CA LEU A 101 -13.38 -6.20 -7.25
C LEU A 101 -12.48 -7.45 -7.28
N THR A 102 -12.34 -8.08 -8.44
CA THR A 102 -11.43 -9.22 -8.63
C THR A 102 -9.99 -8.85 -8.28
N ALA A 103 -9.52 -7.67 -8.71
CA ALA A 103 -8.20 -7.16 -8.38
C ALA A 103 -8.01 -6.94 -6.87
N THR A 104 -9.03 -6.41 -6.18
CA THR A 104 -9.03 -6.24 -4.71
C THR A 104 -8.87 -7.59 -4.01
N LEU A 105 -9.66 -8.60 -4.39
CA LEU A 105 -9.58 -9.95 -3.80
C LEU A 105 -8.23 -10.62 -4.06
N LYS A 106 -7.68 -10.46 -5.27
CA LYS A 106 -6.33 -10.92 -5.61
C LYS A 106 -5.26 -10.22 -4.76
N GLY A 107 -5.39 -8.91 -4.53
CA GLY A 107 -4.48 -8.15 -3.67
C GLY A 107 -4.48 -8.63 -2.21
N ILE A 108 -5.66 -8.89 -1.65
CA ILE A 108 -5.81 -9.48 -0.30
C ILE A 108 -5.18 -10.88 -0.25
N SER A 109 -5.50 -11.74 -1.23
CA SER A 109 -4.94 -13.09 -1.31
C SER A 109 -3.41 -13.07 -1.42
N ALA A 110 -2.86 -12.16 -2.22
CA ALA A 110 -1.41 -12.01 -2.36
C ALA A 110 -0.76 -11.56 -1.06
N PHE A 111 -1.37 -10.63 -0.32
CA PHE A 111 -0.88 -10.23 1.00
C PHE A 111 -0.82 -11.42 1.97
N ILE A 112 -1.86 -12.25 2.03
CA ILE A 112 -1.89 -13.43 2.92
C ILE A 112 -0.78 -14.43 2.59
N ARG A 113 -0.40 -14.55 1.32
CA ARG A 113 0.63 -15.49 0.85
C ARG A 113 2.07 -14.98 1.02
N ILE A 114 2.27 -13.68 1.24
CA ILE A 114 3.60 -13.12 1.49
C ILE A 114 4.12 -13.66 2.84
N PRO A 115 5.36 -14.16 2.91
CA PRO A 115 5.96 -14.53 4.19
C PRO A 115 6.08 -13.30 5.09
N HIS A 116 5.33 -13.28 6.17
CA HIS A 116 5.29 -12.16 7.12
C HIS A 116 6.46 -12.23 8.12
N LYS A 117 7.69 -12.41 7.63
CA LYS A 117 8.88 -12.25 8.47
C LYS A 117 9.03 -10.79 8.87
N LYS A 118 9.10 -10.51 10.19
CA LYS A 118 9.59 -9.20 10.65
C LYS A 118 11.04 -9.08 10.21
N GLU A 119 11.33 -8.19 9.27
CA GLU A 119 12.69 -7.72 9.12
C GLU A 119 13.01 -6.95 10.41
N GLN A 120 13.96 -7.47 11.17
CA GLN A 120 14.52 -6.73 12.30
C GLN A 120 15.32 -5.58 11.69
N ILE A 121 14.85 -4.38 11.94
CA ILE A 121 15.54 -3.12 11.66
C ILE A 121 16.56 -2.89 12.77
#